data_c15cb941a0c19d6b0bbcc7b40d748838
#
_entry.id   c15cb941a0c19d6b0bbcc7b40d748838
#
_cell.length_a   1.000
_cell.length_b   1.000
_cell.length_c   1.000
_cell.angle_alpha   90.00
_cell.angle_beta   90.00
_cell.angle_gamma   90.00
#
_symmetry.space_group_name_H-M   'P 1'
#
loop_
_entity.id
_entity.type
_entity.pdbx_description
1 polymer ?
#
loop_
_entity_poly.entity_id
_entity_poly.type
_entity_poly.pdbx_seq_one_letter_code
_entity_poly.pdbx_strand_id
1 'polypeptide(L)'
;HIKKEADLTISAIPIPIEFAGEYGIMEVDDSWRLINFVEKPKHTPKHIPGDPTKCLASMGNYVFKPEKLIGELEADALDEASAHDFGKNIIPNMLKGGKAIYIYDFASNTYPGMSDSERGYWRDVGNIDSYWQANMDLLENNPELYLYSRDWPLRTFNYNYPPAKFIWDEDKRVGMAKNSLVSEGCIISGGSLSRCVLSPKVKINSFSTISNSILLENVNVGRHVHINRAIIDKNVIIPAYTEIGFNKEEDIKRGFYVSKEGITVVPKDAILD
;
A
#
# COMPACT_ATOMS: atom_id res chain seq x y z
N HIS A 1 6.95 -21.38 9.87
CA HIS A 1 7.71 -22.02 8.78
C HIS A 1 8.66 -23.09 9.32
N ILE A 2 9.59 -22.73 10.18
CA ILE A 2 10.60 -23.66 10.75
C ILE A 2 9.93 -24.78 11.58
N LYS A 3 8.99 -24.44 12.47
CA LYS A 3 8.30 -25.43 13.32
C LYS A 3 7.50 -26.48 12.54
N LYS A 4 7.02 -26.13 11.35
CA LYS A 4 6.26 -27.05 10.47
C LYS A 4 7.16 -27.73 9.44
N GLU A 5 8.45 -27.42 9.41
CA GLU A 5 9.40 -27.88 8.38
C GLU A 5 8.88 -27.65 6.95
N ALA A 6 8.12 -26.55 6.78
CA ALA A 6 7.41 -26.23 5.55
C ALA A 6 8.37 -25.99 4.38
N ASP A 7 8.01 -26.40 3.18
CA ASP A 7 8.68 -25.99 1.93
C ASP A 7 8.24 -24.59 1.53
N LEU A 8 6.97 -24.24 1.81
CA LEU A 8 6.37 -22.94 1.61
C LEU A 8 5.41 -22.62 2.75
N THR A 9 5.45 -21.42 3.27
CA THR A 9 4.41 -20.85 4.15
C THR A 9 3.81 -19.63 3.50
N ILE A 10 2.47 -19.58 3.44
CA ILE A 10 1.70 -18.47 2.85
C ILE A 10 0.95 -17.76 3.97
N SER A 11 1.11 -16.44 4.08
CA SER A 11 0.27 -15.66 4.99
C SER A 11 -1.14 -15.52 4.45
N ALA A 12 -2.12 -15.73 5.30
CA ALA A 12 -3.54 -15.63 4.99
C ALA A 12 -4.30 -14.77 5.98
N ILE A 13 -5.37 -14.16 5.49
CA ILE A 13 -6.32 -13.43 6.32
C ILE A 13 -7.75 -13.92 6.02
N PRO A 14 -8.61 -14.07 7.05
CA PRO A 14 -10.03 -14.30 6.84
C PRO A 14 -10.71 -13.08 6.21
N ILE A 15 -11.39 -13.28 5.08
CA ILE A 15 -12.18 -12.23 4.42
C ILE A 15 -13.62 -12.69 4.24
N PRO A 16 -14.61 -11.77 4.12
CA PRO A 16 -15.96 -12.13 3.71
C PRO A 16 -15.96 -12.85 2.36
N ILE A 17 -16.74 -13.91 2.23
CA ILE A 17 -16.74 -14.80 1.06
C ILE A 17 -17.14 -14.10 -0.24
N GLU A 18 -17.90 -13.01 -0.16
CA GLU A 18 -18.31 -12.17 -1.28
C GLU A 18 -17.14 -11.47 -2.01
N PHE A 19 -16.01 -11.24 -1.31
CA PHE A 19 -14.80 -10.65 -1.88
C PHE A 19 -13.80 -11.68 -2.41
N ALA A 20 -14.13 -12.95 -2.36
CA ALA A 20 -13.22 -14.04 -2.77
C ALA A 20 -12.69 -13.89 -4.20
N GLY A 21 -13.49 -13.34 -5.12
CA GLY A 21 -13.10 -13.15 -6.52
C GLY A 21 -11.95 -12.17 -6.76
N GLU A 22 -11.51 -11.44 -5.74
CA GLU A 22 -10.41 -10.47 -5.83
C GLU A 22 -9.06 -11.07 -5.46
N TYR A 23 -9.06 -12.22 -4.76
CA TYR A 23 -7.87 -12.81 -4.13
C TYR A 23 -7.62 -14.26 -4.54
N GLY A 24 -6.40 -14.73 -4.27
CA GLY A 24 -6.12 -16.16 -4.23
C GLY A 24 -6.71 -16.79 -2.96
N ILE A 25 -7.62 -17.74 -3.12
CA ILE A 25 -8.34 -18.37 -2.01
C ILE A 25 -7.75 -19.75 -1.71
N MET A 26 -7.58 -20.01 -0.42
CA MET A 26 -6.92 -21.19 0.10
C MET A 26 -7.88 -22.06 0.91
N GLU A 27 -7.77 -23.37 0.73
CA GLU A 27 -8.40 -24.38 1.57
C GLU A 27 -7.33 -25.12 2.36
N VAL A 28 -7.58 -25.35 3.63
CA VAL A 28 -6.64 -25.99 4.56
C VAL A 28 -7.27 -27.18 5.26
N ASP A 29 -6.43 -28.12 5.70
CA ASP A 29 -6.82 -29.14 6.65
C ASP A 29 -6.70 -28.63 8.11
N ASP A 30 -7.05 -29.49 9.07
CA ASP A 30 -7.01 -29.16 10.51
C ASP A 30 -5.60 -28.81 11.02
N SER A 31 -4.56 -29.17 10.28
CA SER A 31 -3.16 -28.85 10.61
C SER A 31 -2.67 -27.55 9.98
N TRP A 32 -3.54 -26.81 9.27
CA TRP A 32 -3.23 -25.63 8.46
C TRP A 32 -2.34 -25.93 7.25
N ARG A 33 -2.33 -27.17 6.78
CA ARG A 33 -1.68 -27.54 5.52
C ARG A 33 -2.60 -27.17 4.36
N LEU A 34 -2.02 -26.59 3.31
CA LEU A 34 -2.75 -26.23 2.09
C LEU A 34 -3.19 -27.52 1.36
N ILE A 35 -4.49 -27.62 1.07
CA ILE A 35 -5.08 -28.72 0.29
C ILE A 35 -5.60 -28.26 -1.07
N ASN A 36 -5.92 -26.97 -1.20
CA ASN A 36 -6.35 -26.39 -2.48
C ASN A 36 -6.03 -24.89 -2.52
N PHE A 37 -5.71 -24.38 -3.73
CA PHE A 37 -5.48 -22.98 -4.01
C PHE A 37 -6.17 -22.59 -5.32
N VAL A 38 -7.00 -21.55 -5.29
CA VAL A 38 -7.71 -21.05 -6.47
C VAL A 38 -7.51 -19.54 -6.59
N GLU A 39 -6.80 -19.11 -7.63
CA GLU A 39 -6.59 -17.69 -7.92
C GLU A 39 -7.87 -17.08 -8.49
N LYS A 40 -8.39 -16.05 -7.80
CA LYS A 40 -9.57 -15.27 -8.19
C LYS A 40 -10.75 -16.15 -8.64
N PRO A 41 -11.32 -16.97 -7.74
CA PRO A 41 -12.37 -17.92 -8.09
C PRO A 41 -13.59 -17.23 -8.68
N LYS A 42 -14.15 -17.82 -9.75
CA LYS A 42 -15.39 -17.33 -10.38
C LYS A 42 -16.67 -17.86 -9.71
N HIS A 43 -16.51 -18.82 -8.82
CA HIS A 43 -17.61 -19.46 -8.06
C HIS A 43 -17.30 -19.33 -6.58
N THR A 44 -18.33 -19.43 -5.75
CA THR A 44 -18.19 -19.39 -4.29
C THR A 44 -17.19 -20.46 -3.82
N PRO A 45 -16.07 -20.06 -3.20
CA PRO A 45 -15.08 -21.00 -2.69
C PRO A 45 -15.56 -21.68 -1.40
N LYS A 46 -14.80 -22.65 -0.90
CA LYS A 46 -15.04 -23.20 0.41
C LYS A 46 -14.78 -22.14 1.50
N HIS A 47 -15.64 -22.18 2.51
CA HIS A 47 -15.51 -21.34 3.69
C HIS A 47 -14.51 -21.91 4.71
N ILE A 48 -14.11 -21.12 5.66
CA ILE A 48 -13.30 -21.54 6.81
C ILE A 48 -14.12 -22.51 7.67
N PRO A 49 -13.52 -23.59 8.18
CA PRO A 49 -14.20 -24.46 9.11
C PRO A 49 -14.81 -23.69 10.31
N GLY A 50 -16.12 -23.83 10.51
CA GLY A 50 -16.85 -23.15 11.57
C GLY A 50 -17.35 -21.73 11.28
N ASP A 51 -16.99 -21.10 10.14
CA ASP A 51 -17.50 -19.80 9.73
C ASP A 51 -17.87 -19.78 8.24
N PRO A 52 -19.16 -20.02 7.88
CA PRO A 52 -19.61 -20.08 6.49
C PRO A 52 -19.59 -18.72 5.78
N THR A 53 -19.38 -17.64 6.49
CA THR A 53 -19.38 -16.27 5.93
C THR A 53 -18.01 -15.83 5.44
N LYS A 54 -16.94 -16.60 5.76
CA LYS A 54 -15.55 -16.25 5.47
C LYS A 54 -14.79 -17.30 4.72
N CYS A 55 -13.80 -16.87 3.95
CA CYS A 55 -12.77 -17.70 3.31
C CYS A 55 -11.37 -17.19 3.64
N LEU A 56 -10.34 -18.00 3.40
CA LEU A 56 -8.93 -17.62 3.59
C LEU A 56 -8.38 -17.01 2.30
N ALA A 57 -8.04 -15.72 2.35
CA ALA A 57 -7.37 -15.02 1.25
C ALA A 57 -5.85 -15.03 1.44
N SER A 58 -5.12 -15.28 0.36
CA SER A 58 -3.68 -15.08 0.30
C SER A 58 -3.35 -13.60 0.39
N MET A 59 -2.43 -13.25 1.27
CA MET A 59 -1.90 -11.89 1.40
C MET A 59 -0.76 -11.59 0.40
N GLY A 60 -0.36 -12.58 -0.41
CA GLY A 60 0.78 -12.43 -1.32
C GLY A 60 2.16 -12.42 -0.62
N ASN A 61 2.20 -12.79 0.67
CA ASN A 61 3.44 -12.86 1.45
C ASN A 61 3.83 -14.31 1.64
N TYR A 62 5.05 -14.65 1.23
CA TYR A 62 5.55 -16.01 1.15
C TYR A 62 6.87 -16.18 1.90
N VAL A 63 7.03 -17.32 2.58
CA VAL A 63 8.30 -17.79 3.13
C VAL A 63 8.62 -19.14 2.53
N PHE A 64 9.72 -19.24 1.78
CA PHE A 64 10.17 -20.45 1.10
C PHE A 64 11.43 -21.03 1.73
N LYS A 65 11.61 -22.33 1.62
CA LYS A 65 12.96 -22.92 1.61
C LYS A 65 13.65 -22.51 0.29
N PRO A 66 14.83 -21.88 0.32
CA PRO A 66 15.46 -21.34 -0.89
C PRO A 66 15.64 -22.37 -2.01
N GLU A 67 16.08 -23.57 -1.68
CA GLU A 67 16.28 -24.66 -2.65
C GLU A 67 14.98 -25.12 -3.31
N LYS A 68 13.85 -25.02 -2.61
CA LYS A 68 12.53 -25.35 -3.17
C LYS A 68 12.05 -24.27 -4.12
N LEU A 69 12.20 -23.00 -3.72
CA LEU A 69 11.86 -21.88 -4.57
C LEU A 69 12.67 -21.90 -5.88
N ILE A 70 14.00 -22.06 -5.79
CA ILE A 70 14.88 -22.06 -6.96
C ILE A 70 14.47 -23.18 -7.93
N GLY A 71 14.27 -24.40 -7.41
CA GLY A 71 13.88 -25.53 -8.27
C GLY A 71 12.53 -25.35 -8.97
N GLU A 72 11.54 -24.76 -8.29
CA GLU A 72 10.24 -24.48 -8.91
C GLU A 72 10.33 -23.34 -9.95
N LEU A 73 11.14 -22.29 -9.69
CA LEU A 73 11.33 -21.19 -10.63
C LEU A 73 12.12 -21.65 -11.88
N GLU A 74 13.14 -22.49 -11.73
CA GLU A 74 13.90 -23.07 -12.85
C GLU A 74 12.99 -23.96 -13.71
N ALA A 75 12.13 -24.78 -13.10
CA ALA A 75 11.18 -25.61 -13.82
C ALA A 75 10.12 -24.77 -14.56
N ASP A 76 9.58 -23.74 -13.91
CA ASP A 76 8.59 -22.84 -14.49
C ASP A 76 9.17 -22.00 -15.65
N ALA A 77 10.42 -21.58 -15.54
CA ALA A 77 11.11 -20.83 -16.61
C ALA A 77 11.26 -21.61 -17.93
N LEU A 78 11.20 -22.93 -17.88
CA LEU A 78 11.26 -23.82 -19.06
C LEU A 78 9.87 -24.12 -19.64
N ASP A 79 8.80 -23.75 -18.97
CA ASP A 79 7.41 -23.96 -19.41
C ASP A 79 6.92 -22.74 -20.19
N GLU A 80 6.97 -22.81 -21.52
CA GLU A 80 6.48 -21.75 -22.41
C GLU A 80 4.98 -21.46 -22.26
N ALA A 81 4.19 -22.36 -21.67
CA ALA A 81 2.76 -22.17 -21.42
C ALA A 81 2.48 -21.49 -20.08
N SER A 82 3.51 -21.32 -19.24
CA SER A 82 3.37 -20.67 -17.92
C SER A 82 3.15 -19.17 -18.06
N ALA A 83 2.32 -18.62 -17.16
CA ALA A 83 2.19 -17.19 -16.98
C ALA A 83 3.28 -16.62 -16.04
N HIS A 84 4.16 -17.46 -15.50
CA HIS A 84 5.21 -17.13 -14.53
C HIS A 84 4.66 -16.41 -13.29
N ASP A 85 3.49 -16.86 -12.83
CA ASP A 85 2.74 -16.27 -11.72
C ASP A 85 2.71 -17.23 -10.52
N PHE A 86 2.98 -16.70 -9.32
CA PHE A 86 3.01 -17.53 -8.12
C PHE A 86 1.67 -18.22 -7.85
N GLY A 87 0.55 -17.49 -7.99
CA GLY A 87 -0.79 -18.02 -7.71
C GLY A 87 -1.31 -18.96 -8.78
N LYS A 88 -0.96 -18.73 -10.06
CA LYS A 88 -1.46 -19.54 -11.19
C LYS A 88 -0.59 -20.74 -11.51
N ASN A 89 0.72 -20.62 -11.28
CA ASN A 89 1.71 -21.62 -11.71
C ASN A 89 2.47 -22.23 -10.55
N ILE A 90 3.29 -21.44 -9.83
CA ILE A 90 4.24 -21.96 -8.84
C ILE A 90 3.54 -22.69 -7.69
N ILE A 91 2.59 -22.06 -7.00
CA ILE A 91 1.91 -22.65 -5.84
C ILE A 91 1.08 -23.88 -6.24
N PRO A 92 0.28 -23.85 -7.32
CA PRO A 92 -0.41 -25.06 -7.80
C PRO A 92 0.53 -26.20 -8.19
N ASN A 93 1.68 -25.91 -8.81
CA ASN A 93 2.66 -26.93 -9.18
C ASN A 93 3.33 -27.54 -7.93
N MET A 94 3.72 -26.72 -6.97
CA MET A 94 4.22 -27.19 -5.67
C MET A 94 3.20 -28.10 -4.96
N LEU A 95 1.92 -27.71 -4.97
CA LEU A 95 0.84 -28.48 -4.36
C LEU A 95 0.67 -29.83 -5.06
N LYS A 96 0.62 -29.86 -6.39
CA LYS A 96 0.58 -31.10 -7.20
C LYS A 96 1.80 -31.98 -6.96
N GLY A 97 2.99 -31.37 -6.78
CA GLY A 97 4.24 -32.04 -6.45
C GLY A 97 4.33 -32.55 -5.00
N GLY A 98 3.25 -32.44 -4.20
CA GLY A 98 3.18 -32.95 -2.84
C GLY A 98 4.04 -32.21 -1.81
N LYS A 99 4.48 -30.99 -2.13
CA LYS A 99 5.31 -30.17 -1.24
C LYS A 99 4.56 -29.85 0.06
N ALA A 100 5.32 -29.60 1.14
CA ALA A 100 4.79 -29.25 2.44
C ALA A 100 4.47 -27.74 2.48
N ILE A 101 3.23 -27.40 2.09
CA ILE A 101 2.75 -26.00 2.07
C ILE A 101 1.84 -25.78 3.28
N TYR A 102 2.12 -24.77 4.09
CA TYR A 102 1.32 -24.42 5.25
C TYR A 102 0.84 -22.99 5.20
N ILE A 103 -0.30 -22.74 5.81
CA ILE A 103 -0.88 -21.40 5.91
C ILE A 103 -0.57 -20.82 7.29
N TYR A 104 -0.18 -19.56 7.30
CA TYR A 104 -0.01 -18.77 8.50
C TYR A 104 -1.20 -17.84 8.66
N ASP A 105 -2.00 -18.03 9.70
CA ASP A 105 -3.11 -17.15 10.04
C ASP A 105 -2.57 -15.81 10.57
N PHE A 106 -2.60 -14.80 9.71
CA PHE A 106 -2.12 -13.46 10.06
C PHE A 106 -3.02 -12.76 11.10
N ALA A 107 -4.30 -13.12 11.19
CA ALA A 107 -5.18 -12.56 12.21
C ALA A 107 -4.78 -12.98 13.64
N SER A 108 -4.05 -14.10 13.77
CA SER A 108 -3.48 -14.55 15.04
C SER A 108 -2.10 -13.99 15.36
N ASN A 109 -1.52 -13.18 14.43
CA ASN A 109 -0.17 -12.62 14.60
C ASN A 109 -0.10 -11.66 15.79
N THR A 110 1.02 -11.73 16.50
CA THR A 110 1.35 -10.80 17.59
C THR A 110 2.82 -10.43 17.55
N TYR A 111 3.13 -9.19 17.90
CA TYR A 111 4.50 -8.69 18.04
C TYR A 111 4.61 -7.76 19.25
N PRO A 112 5.83 -7.52 19.80
CA PRO A 112 6.01 -6.64 20.93
C PRO A 112 5.45 -5.23 20.66
N GLY A 113 4.67 -4.70 21.61
CA GLY A 113 4.09 -3.36 21.52
C GLY A 113 2.91 -3.22 20.56
N MET A 114 2.39 -4.34 19.98
CA MET A 114 1.21 -4.32 19.12
C MET A 114 -0.04 -3.93 19.91
N SER A 115 -0.82 -3.00 19.40
CA SER A 115 -2.15 -2.68 19.92
C SER A 115 -3.22 -3.62 19.38
N ASP A 116 -4.38 -3.69 20.03
CA ASP A 116 -5.51 -4.51 19.56
C ASP A 116 -6.04 -4.02 18.19
N SER A 117 -5.92 -2.73 17.89
CA SER A 117 -6.32 -2.15 16.59
C SER A 117 -5.42 -2.58 15.42
N GLU A 118 -4.17 -2.96 15.70
CA GLU A 118 -3.24 -3.45 14.69
C GLU A 118 -3.39 -4.93 14.36
N ARG A 119 -4.18 -5.67 15.18
CA ARG A 119 -4.38 -7.11 14.98
C ARG A 119 -5.01 -7.41 13.64
N GLY A 120 -4.30 -8.17 12.81
CA GLY A 120 -4.77 -8.52 11.47
C GLY A 120 -4.83 -7.35 10.49
N TYR A 121 -4.22 -6.20 10.81
CA TYR A 121 -4.15 -5.09 9.87
C TYR A 121 -3.39 -5.49 8.60
N TRP A 122 -4.08 -5.46 7.50
CA TRP A 122 -3.54 -5.69 6.17
C TRP A 122 -4.34 -4.90 5.13
N ARG A 123 -3.66 -4.27 4.20
CA ARG A 123 -4.27 -3.53 3.09
C ARG A 123 -3.68 -4.00 1.77
N ASP A 124 -4.53 -4.44 0.86
CA ASP A 124 -4.14 -4.57 -0.54
C ASP A 124 -4.10 -3.17 -1.17
N VAL A 125 -2.95 -2.83 -1.74
CA VAL A 125 -2.70 -1.54 -2.40
C VAL A 125 -2.55 -1.70 -3.91
N GLY A 126 -3.19 -2.73 -4.48
CA GLY A 126 -3.11 -3.09 -5.90
C GLY A 126 -3.77 -2.11 -6.86
N ASN A 127 -4.49 -1.11 -6.36
CA ASN A 127 -5.07 -0.03 -7.17
C ASN A 127 -4.87 1.34 -6.51
N ILE A 128 -5.08 2.41 -7.30
CA ILE A 128 -4.83 3.81 -6.88
C ILE A 128 -5.70 4.19 -5.67
N ASP A 129 -6.96 3.80 -5.67
CA ASP A 129 -7.91 4.17 -4.61
C ASP A 129 -7.52 3.51 -3.29
N SER A 130 -7.18 2.21 -3.30
CA SER A 130 -6.68 1.48 -2.12
C SER A 130 -5.36 2.04 -1.60
N TYR A 131 -4.43 2.39 -2.51
CA TYR A 131 -3.14 3.00 -2.13
C TYR A 131 -3.36 4.37 -1.46
N TRP A 132 -4.21 5.20 -2.04
CA TRP A 132 -4.56 6.51 -1.46
C TRP A 132 -5.20 6.32 -0.08
N GLN A 133 -6.18 5.42 0.04
CA GLN A 133 -6.89 5.16 1.29
C GLN A 133 -5.94 4.67 2.39
N ALA A 134 -5.05 3.72 2.08
CA ALA A 134 -4.06 3.21 3.04
C ALA A 134 -3.15 4.32 3.60
N ASN A 135 -2.80 5.32 2.79
CA ASN A 135 -2.06 6.49 3.26
C ASN A 135 -2.93 7.42 4.12
N MET A 136 -4.20 7.60 3.77
CA MET A 136 -5.12 8.42 4.57
C MET A 136 -5.45 7.79 5.92
N ASP A 137 -5.51 6.46 6.01
CA ASP A 137 -5.72 5.73 7.26
C ASP A 137 -4.63 6.05 8.30
N LEU A 138 -3.39 6.28 7.86
CA LEU A 138 -2.27 6.67 8.75
C LEU A 138 -2.46 8.06 9.40
N LEU A 139 -3.35 8.88 8.85
CA LEU A 139 -3.60 10.25 9.33
C LEU A 139 -4.72 10.33 10.37
N GLU A 140 -5.38 9.23 10.66
CA GLU A 140 -6.41 9.16 11.68
C GLU A 140 -5.81 9.38 13.08
N ASN A 141 -6.62 9.86 14.03
CA ASN A 141 -6.16 10.11 15.39
C ASN A 141 -5.68 8.81 16.10
N ASN A 142 -6.36 7.71 15.78
CA ASN A 142 -6.01 6.36 16.24
C ASN A 142 -5.87 5.46 15.02
N PRO A 143 -4.74 5.49 14.30
CA PRO A 143 -4.56 4.69 13.10
C PRO A 143 -4.51 3.19 13.44
N GLU A 144 -5.05 2.37 12.55
CA GLU A 144 -4.96 0.91 12.67
C GLU A 144 -3.51 0.40 12.58
N LEU A 145 -2.62 1.11 11.87
CA LEU A 145 -1.19 0.85 11.84
C LEU A 145 -0.42 1.97 12.53
N TYR A 146 0.26 1.65 13.63
CA TYR A 146 1.01 2.61 14.43
C TYR A 146 2.48 2.71 14.01
N LEU A 147 2.83 3.74 13.25
CA LEU A 147 4.19 3.94 12.72
C LEU A 147 5.26 4.25 13.77
N TYR A 148 4.86 4.68 14.97
CA TYR A 148 5.77 5.17 16.01
C TYR A 148 6.10 4.12 17.09
N SER A 149 5.84 2.83 16.83
CA SER A 149 6.19 1.75 17.74
C SER A 149 7.71 1.71 17.99
N ARG A 150 8.10 1.69 19.26
CA ARG A 150 9.50 1.55 19.66
C ARG A 150 9.92 0.10 19.81
N ASP A 151 8.99 -0.76 20.15
CA ASP A 151 9.25 -2.18 20.41
C ASP A 151 9.37 -2.98 19.11
N TRP A 152 8.66 -2.54 18.07
CA TRP A 152 8.72 -3.12 16.71
C TRP A 152 8.78 -2.02 15.64
N PRO A 153 9.91 -1.31 15.52
CA PRO A 153 10.01 -0.17 14.61
C PRO A 153 10.00 -0.60 13.15
N LEU A 154 9.20 0.07 12.34
CA LEU A 154 9.27 -0.04 10.88
C LEU A 154 10.54 0.64 10.39
N ARG A 155 11.45 -0.13 9.80
CA ARG A 155 12.73 0.37 9.30
C ARG A 155 12.64 0.57 7.79
N THR A 156 13.08 1.74 7.33
CA THR A 156 13.17 2.10 5.93
C THR A 156 14.49 2.81 5.65
N PHE A 157 14.75 3.14 4.39
CA PHE A 157 15.91 3.92 4.01
C PHE A 157 15.80 5.35 4.59
N ASN A 158 16.88 5.82 5.21
CA ASN A 158 16.96 7.17 5.79
C ASN A 158 17.96 8.00 4.98
N TYR A 159 17.51 9.11 4.44
CA TYR A 159 18.31 10.03 3.62
C TYR A 159 19.16 11.02 4.44
N ASN A 160 19.03 11.02 5.77
CA ASN A 160 19.67 12.00 6.67
C ASN A 160 19.40 13.46 6.27
N TYR A 161 18.20 13.76 5.83
CA TYR A 161 17.80 15.15 5.57
C TYR A 161 17.55 15.92 6.87
N PRO A 162 17.64 17.27 6.85
CA PRO A 162 17.30 18.06 8.02
C PRO A 162 15.82 17.93 8.37
N PRO A 163 15.41 18.27 9.61
CA PRO A 163 14.01 18.28 10.00
C PRO A 163 13.13 19.12 9.06
N ALA A 164 11.84 18.78 8.97
CA ALA A 164 10.87 19.58 8.25
C ALA A 164 10.79 21.01 8.82
N LYS A 165 10.72 22.01 7.94
CA LYS A 165 10.68 23.43 8.32
C LYS A 165 9.35 24.08 7.94
N PHE A 166 8.69 24.71 8.92
CA PHE A 166 7.50 25.52 8.74
C PHE A 166 7.87 26.99 8.86
N ILE A 167 7.44 27.81 7.92
CA ILE A 167 7.78 29.23 7.88
C ILE A 167 6.53 30.05 8.13
N TRP A 168 6.61 30.96 9.10
CA TRP A 168 5.63 31.99 9.35
C TRP A 168 6.29 33.38 9.18
N ASP A 169 5.55 34.30 8.58
CA ASP A 169 6.00 35.67 8.32
C ASP A 169 4.85 36.65 8.56
N GLU A 170 5.16 37.92 8.84
CA GLU A 170 4.20 38.96 9.23
C GLU A 170 3.14 39.27 8.18
N ASP A 171 3.37 38.99 6.90
CA ASP A 171 2.45 39.16 5.78
C ASP A 171 1.30 38.12 5.73
N LYS A 172 0.90 37.56 6.86
CA LYS A 172 -0.10 36.50 6.96
C LYS A 172 0.27 35.21 6.24
N ARG A 173 1.53 35.04 5.92
CA ARG A 173 2.10 33.87 5.29
C ARG A 173 2.41 32.83 6.37
N VAL A 174 1.54 31.87 6.56
CA VAL A 174 1.66 30.83 7.60
C VAL A 174 1.79 29.46 6.97
N GLY A 175 2.96 28.82 7.17
CA GLY A 175 3.15 27.40 6.85
C GLY A 175 2.54 26.55 7.94
N MET A 176 1.52 25.74 7.61
CA MET A 176 0.81 24.92 8.58
C MET A 176 0.40 23.56 8.02
N ALA A 177 0.29 22.58 8.92
CA ALA A 177 -0.22 21.24 8.60
C ALA A 177 -1.20 20.78 9.66
N LYS A 178 -2.33 20.21 9.25
CA LYS A 178 -3.35 19.61 10.10
C LYS A 178 -3.52 18.14 9.72
N ASN A 179 -3.51 17.24 10.70
CA ASN A 179 -3.68 15.80 10.51
C ASN A 179 -2.86 15.27 9.33
N SER A 180 -1.56 15.56 9.31
CA SER A 180 -0.69 15.31 8.18
C SER A 180 0.64 14.70 8.63
N LEU A 181 1.22 13.82 7.82
CA LEU A 181 2.58 13.32 7.98
C LEU A 181 3.52 14.14 7.10
N VAL A 182 4.54 14.72 7.69
CA VAL A 182 5.52 15.57 6.99
C VAL A 182 6.92 15.04 7.25
N SER A 183 7.54 14.45 6.22
CA SER A 183 8.86 13.84 6.33
C SER A 183 9.99 14.88 6.42
N GLU A 184 11.19 14.40 6.74
CA GLU A 184 12.42 15.19 6.79
C GLU A 184 12.73 15.91 5.46
N GLY A 185 13.42 17.02 5.52
CA GLY A 185 13.79 17.83 4.36
C GLY A 185 12.66 18.65 3.76
N CYS A 186 11.41 18.50 4.24
CA CYS A 186 10.28 19.29 3.74
C CYS A 186 10.36 20.76 4.16
N ILE A 187 9.89 21.67 3.28
CA ILE A 187 9.80 23.09 3.57
C ILE A 187 8.38 23.58 3.25
N ILE A 188 7.63 23.97 4.28
CA ILE A 188 6.29 24.52 4.14
C ILE A 188 6.37 26.04 4.29
N SER A 189 6.54 26.75 3.17
CA SER A 189 6.80 28.21 3.13
C SER A 189 5.51 29.00 2.96
N GLY A 190 4.65 28.99 3.97
CA GLY A 190 3.40 29.74 3.97
C GLY A 190 2.26 29.10 3.17
N GLY A 191 2.29 27.78 3.01
CA GLY A 191 1.20 26.95 2.49
C GLY A 191 0.42 26.28 3.60
N SER A 192 -0.81 25.87 3.34
CA SER A 192 -1.70 25.16 4.26
C SER A 192 -1.94 23.72 3.81
N LEU A 193 -1.65 22.77 4.69
CA LEU A 193 -1.86 21.34 4.48
C LEU A 193 -2.99 20.82 5.37
N SER A 194 -3.83 19.94 4.86
CA SER A 194 -4.86 19.26 5.63
C SER A 194 -5.03 17.82 5.13
N ARG A 195 -4.80 16.85 6.02
CA ARG A 195 -4.87 15.42 5.70
C ARG A 195 -3.96 15.05 4.50
N CYS A 196 -2.67 15.34 4.65
CA CYS A 196 -1.66 15.10 3.61
C CYS A 196 -0.54 14.20 4.10
N VAL A 197 0.03 13.42 3.18
CA VAL A 197 1.28 12.69 3.39
C VAL A 197 2.34 13.30 2.48
N LEU A 198 3.40 13.86 3.06
CA LEU A 198 4.53 14.42 2.35
C LEU A 198 5.77 13.56 2.55
N SER A 199 6.27 13.01 1.47
CA SER A 199 7.55 12.31 1.41
C SER A 199 8.74 13.30 1.55
N PRO A 200 9.97 12.81 1.71
CA PRO A 200 11.13 13.69 1.91
C PRO A 200 11.34 14.75 0.82
N LYS A 201 11.87 15.92 1.20
CA LYS A 201 12.24 17.03 0.31
C LYS A 201 11.08 17.72 -0.43
N VAL A 202 9.84 17.51 -0.03
CA VAL A 202 8.71 18.24 -0.61
C VAL A 202 8.78 19.71 -0.20
N LYS A 203 8.58 20.60 -1.17
CA LYS A 203 8.53 22.04 -0.95
C LYS A 203 7.15 22.60 -1.33
N ILE A 204 6.52 23.27 -0.37
CA ILE A 204 5.24 23.95 -0.57
C ILE A 204 5.45 25.45 -0.47
N ASN A 205 5.23 26.18 -1.56
CA ASN A 205 5.37 27.62 -1.56
C ASN A 205 4.11 28.36 -1.07
N SER A 206 4.22 29.66 -0.88
CA SER A 206 3.26 30.50 -0.17
C SER A 206 1.88 30.52 -0.81
N PHE A 207 0.85 30.61 0.02
CA PHE A 207 -0.55 30.75 -0.35
C PHE A 207 -1.16 29.54 -1.07
N SER A 208 -0.45 28.40 -1.08
CA SER A 208 -0.95 27.16 -1.64
C SER A 208 -1.75 26.39 -0.60
N THR A 209 -2.82 25.70 -1.03
CA THR A 209 -3.66 24.85 -0.19
C THR A 209 -3.69 23.44 -0.74
N ILE A 210 -3.35 22.49 0.11
CA ILE A 210 -3.29 21.07 -0.28
C ILE A 210 -4.11 20.28 0.73
N SER A 211 -5.00 19.44 0.23
CA SER A 211 -5.87 18.62 1.07
C SER A 211 -6.00 17.19 0.54
N ASN A 212 -6.18 16.23 1.45
CA ASN A 212 -6.44 14.82 1.14
C ASN A 212 -5.50 14.24 0.07
N SER A 213 -4.21 14.57 0.14
CA SER A 213 -3.27 14.30 -0.95
C SER A 213 -1.96 13.72 -0.48
N ILE A 214 -1.31 12.99 -1.38
CA ILE A 214 -0.02 12.36 -1.19
C ILE A 214 0.95 13.03 -2.15
N LEU A 215 2.04 13.60 -1.62
CA LEU A 215 3.11 14.19 -2.40
C LEU A 215 4.38 13.37 -2.18
N LEU A 216 4.88 12.76 -3.24
CA LEU A 216 6.07 11.91 -3.16
C LEU A 216 7.35 12.75 -3.19
N GLU A 217 8.49 12.07 -3.11
CA GLU A 217 9.80 12.69 -2.90
C GLU A 217 10.11 13.81 -3.92
N ASN A 218 10.69 14.91 -3.42
CA ASN A 218 11.22 16.01 -4.23
C ASN A 218 10.17 16.78 -5.07
N VAL A 219 8.89 16.69 -4.69
CA VAL A 219 7.84 17.53 -5.33
C VAL A 219 8.00 18.97 -4.90
N ASN A 220 7.91 19.89 -5.87
CA ASN A 220 7.97 21.33 -5.63
C ASN A 220 6.66 22.00 -6.09
N VAL A 221 5.88 22.46 -5.13
CA VAL A 221 4.59 23.12 -5.36
C VAL A 221 4.79 24.63 -5.43
N GLY A 222 4.40 25.26 -6.53
CA GLY A 222 4.44 26.70 -6.77
C GLY A 222 3.59 27.51 -5.78
N ARG A 223 3.47 28.80 -6.01
CA ARG A 223 2.64 29.71 -5.19
C ARG A 223 1.19 29.69 -5.68
N HIS A 224 0.22 29.87 -4.75
CA HIS A 224 -1.21 29.91 -5.07
C HIS A 224 -1.71 28.65 -5.80
N VAL A 225 -1.13 27.50 -5.48
CA VAL A 225 -1.55 26.19 -6.02
C VAL A 225 -2.63 25.60 -5.14
N HIS A 226 -3.63 24.99 -5.75
CA HIS A 226 -4.68 24.27 -5.06
C HIS A 226 -4.67 22.79 -5.47
N ILE A 227 -4.51 21.88 -4.49
CA ILE A 227 -4.49 20.42 -4.72
C ILE A 227 -5.48 19.76 -3.78
N ASN A 228 -6.33 18.88 -4.30
CA ASN A 228 -7.23 18.09 -3.50
C ASN A 228 -7.39 16.67 -4.08
N ARG A 229 -7.41 15.66 -3.20
CA ARG A 229 -7.59 14.26 -3.58
C ARG A 229 -6.66 13.83 -4.73
N ALA A 230 -5.36 14.07 -4.54
CA ALA A 230 -4.36 13.79 -5.57
C ALA A 230 -3.18 12.98 -5.02
N ILE A 231 -2.51 12.28 -5.92
CA ILE A 231 -1.20 11.67 -5.73
C ILE A 231 -0.27 12.34 -6.72
N ILE A 232 0.70 13.08 -6.20
CA ILE A 232 1.74 13.74 -7.01
C ILE A 232 3.01 12.90 -6.89
N ASP A 233 3.43 12.30 -7.98
CA ASP A 233 4.59 11.40 -7.98
C ASP A 233 5.91 12.19 -7.94
N LYS A 234 7.04 11.50 -7.87
CA LYS A 234 8.36 12.06 -7.57
C LYS A 234 8.81 13.09 -8.60
N ASN A 235 9.58 14.08 -8.11
CA ASN A 235 10.27 15.11 -8.91
C ASN A 235 9.35 16.05 -9.69
N VAL A 236 8.04 16.04 -9.45
CA VAL A 236 7.11 16.93 -10.15
C VAL A 236 7.28 18.36 -9.67
N ILE A 237 7.36 19.30 -10.61
CA ILE A 237 7.34 20.74 -10.39
C ILE A 237 5.98 21.27 -10.83
N ILE A 238 5.22 21.79 -9.86
CA ILE A 238 3.88 22.34 -10.12
C ILE A 238 3.99 23.86 -10.22
N PRO A 239 3.64 24.46 -11.37
CA PRO A 239 3.68 25.92 -11.56
C PRO A 239 2.75 26.65 -10.60
N ALA A 240 2.99 27.95 -10.44
CA ALA A 240 2.09 28.80 -9.66
C ALA A 240 0.69 28.86 -10.28
N TYR A 241 -0.34 29.01 -9.42
CA TYR A 241 -1.76 29.13 -9.80
C TYR A 241 -2.36 27.87 -10.45
N THR A 242 -1.71 26.73 -10.31
CA THR A 242 -2.23 25.44 -10.81
C THR A 242 -3.30 24.88 -9.86
N GLU A 243 -4.37 24.33 -10.42
CA GLU A 243 -5.37 23.54 -9.70
C GLU A 243 -5.29 22.07 -10.14
N ILE A 244 -5.33 21.12 -9.18
CA ILE A 244 -5.29 19.67 -9.42
C ILE A 244 -6.32 18.99 -8.50
N GLY A 245 -7.13 18.08 -9.08
CA GLY A 245 -8.12 17.31 -8.35
C GLY A 245 -9.44 18.03 -8.06
N PHE A 246 -9.71 19.14 -8.74
CA PHE A 246 -10.95 19.89 -8.66
C PHE A 246 -11.83 19.69 -9.90
N ASN A 247 -11.23 19.52 -11.06
CA ASN A 247 -11.92 19.31 -12.32
C ASN A 247 -11.36 18.07 -13.03
N LYS A 248 -12.09 16.96 -12.96
CA LYS A 248 -11.68 15.68 -13.53
C LYS A 248 -11.41 15.76 -15.03
N GLU A 249 -12.25 16.47 -15.78
CA GLU A 249 -12.11 16.56 -17.24
C GLU A 249 -10.86 17.35 -17.63
N GLU A 250 -10.55 18.41 -16.88
CA GLU A 250 -9.36 19.21 -17.10
C GLU A 250 -8.08 18.45 -16.74
N ASP A 251 -8.10 17.71 -15.64
CA ASP A 251 -6.98 16.85 -15.23
C ASP A 251 -6.70 15.75 -16.28
N ILE A 252 -7.74 15.14 -16.84
CA ILE A 252 -7.60 14.14 -17.91
C ILE A 252 -7.04 14.79 -19.20
N LYS A 253 -7.48 15.99 -19.57
CA LYS A 253 -6.94 16.72 -20.73
C LYS A 253 -5.46 17.04 -20.60
N ARG A 254 -4.97 17.30 -19.38
CA ARG A 254 -3.55 17.47 -19.07
C ARG A 254 -2.75 16.15 -19.11
N GLY A 255 -3.40 15.02 -19.36
CA GLY A 255 -2.79 13.71 -19.40
C GLY A 255 -2.65 13.04 -18.02
N PHE A 256 -3.33 13.54 -17.00
CA PHE A 256 -3.35 12.90 -15.69
C PHE A 256 -4.32 11.73 -15.67
N TYR A 257 -3.98 10.70 -14.91
CA TYR A 257 -4.90 9.61 -14.63
C TYR A 257 -5.86 10.02 -13.51
N VAL A 258 -7.15 9.73 -13.67
CA VAL A 258 -8.15 9.91 -12.61
C VAL A 258 -8.82 8.59 -12.32
N SER A 259 -8.74 8.14 -11.07
CA SER A 259 -9.31 6.87 -10.62
C SER A 259 -10.83 6.84 -10.61
N LYS A 260 -11.42 5.69 -10.32
CA LYS A 260 -12.89 5.55 -10.20
C LYS A 260 -13.46 6.42 -9.07
N GLU A 261 -12.77 6.50 -7.95
CA GLU A 261 -13.15 7.30 -6.78
C GLU A 261 -12.72 8.78 -6.91
N GLY A 262 -12.16 9.19 -8.05
CA GLY A 262 -11.80 10.56 -8.32
C GLY A 262 -10.47 11.00 -7.71
N ILE A 263 -9.50 10.10 -7.56
CA ILE A 263 -8.14 10.45 -7.18
C ILE A 263 -7.35 10.80 -8.44
N THR A 264 -6.84 12.02 -8.52
CA THR A 264 -5.98 12.47 -9.62
C THR A 264 -4.54 12.05 -9.38
N VAL A 265 -3.91 11.43 -10.37
CA VAL A 265 -2.51 11.03 -10.31
C VAL A 265 -1.70 11.81 -11.33
N VAL A 266 -0.73 12.57 -10.83
CA VAL A 266 0.29 13.24 -11.66
C VAL A 266 1.51 12.33 -11.69
N PRO A 267 1.91 11.81 -12.87
CA PRO A 267 2.99 10.81 -12.95
C PRO A 267 4.36 11.45 -12.66
N LYS A 268 5.31 10.58 -12.32
CA LYS A 268 6.70 10.94 -12.03
C LYS A 268 7.32 11.77 -13.18
N ASP A 269 8.10 12.78 -12.80
CA ASP A 269 8.81 13.67 -13.73
C ASP A 269 7.88 14.40 -14.75
N ALA A 270 6.57 14.48 -14.47
CA ALA A 270 5.64 15.21 -15.33
C ALA A 270 6.02 16.69 -15.44
N ILE A 271 5.98 17.23 -16.66
CA ILE A 271 6.16 18.64 -16.94
C ILE A 271 4.76 19.26 -17.02
N LEU A 272 4.51 20.25 -16.16
CA LEU A 272 3.28 21.03 -16.15
C LEU A 272 3.60 22.43 -16.66
N ASP A 273 2.82 22.88 -17.64
CA ASP A 273 2.94 24.23 -18.23
C ASP A 273 2.03 25.23 -17.49
#